data_2ed02830ad8d530d3904c69d1a982439
#
_entry.id   2ed02830ad8d530d3904c69d1a982439
#
_cell.length_a   1.000
_cell.length_b   1.000
_cell.length_c   1.000
_cell.angle_alpha   90.00
_cell.angle_beta   90.00
_cell.angle_gamma   90.00
#
_symmetry.space_group_name_H-M   'P 1'
#
loop_
_entity.id
_entity.type
_entity.pdbx_description
1 polymer ?
#
loop_
_entity_poly.entity_id
_entity_poly.type
_entity_poly.pdbx_seq_one_letter_code
_entity_poly.pdbx_strand_id
1 'polypeptide(L)'
;MKEITLIKAAIAGAFGLALMINVQSAVSAQDSGAVKPLAVPVPTELPPGDLGKVVALGRDIVNNTNTHPLSRQYVGNSLKCTSCHLNAGTNPDALSFLGAASIYPTFTPREKQTITLEDRTLNCFMRSMNGVRPPNGSEVSIAIATYITWLSEGYPVKMSLKGPFGPNSQASLKIDPASADTAHGKTLFASACSSCHGSDGAGVGDFPPVWGSKSYNSGAGLAQNLKLATFLKNAMPLGNPNLSDKDALDIAAFVNAQPRDKFVLDEHLGKSK
;
A
#
# COMPACT_ATOMS: atom_id res chain seq x y z
N MET A 1 -60.22 -52.68 36.05
CA MET A 1 -61.70 -52.37 36.02
C MET A 1 -61.90 -51.04 35.37
N LYS A 2 -62.81 -51.04 34.40
CA LYS A 2 -63.41 -49.97 33.61
C LYS A 2 -62.72 -49.61 32.31
N GLU A 3 -63.22 -50.30 31.30
CA GLU A 3 -63.30 -49.91 29.90
C GLU A 3 -64.05 -48.57 29.72
N ILE A 4 -63.76 -47.81 28.71
CA ILE A 4 -64.66 -46.95 27.98
C ILE A 4 -64.14 -46.78 26.53
N THR A 5 -64.60 -47.54 25.64
CA THR A 5 -65.34 -47.36 24.40
C THR A 5 -64.86 -46.27 23.44
N LEU A 6 -64.48 -46.77 22.21
CA LEU A 6 -64.30 -46.02 20.96
C LEU A 6 -65.58 -45.26 20.53
N ILE A 7 -65.32 -44.06 20.00
CA ILE A 7 -66.21 -43.46 19.01
C ILE A 7 -65.43 -43.08 17.77
N LYS A 8 -65.68 -43.77 16.65
CA LYS A 8 -65.24 -43.40 15.33
C LYS A 8 -66.18 -42.31 14.81
N ALA A 9 -65.64 -41.19 14.41
CA ALA A 9 -66.30 -40.24 13.53
C ALA A 9 -65.44 -40.00 12.28
N ALA A 10 -66.01 -40.51 11.17
CA ALA A 10 -65.50 -40.23 9.83
C ALA A 10 -66.03 -38.86 9.39
N ILE A 11 -65.15 -37.99 8.98
CA ILE A 11 -65.48 -36.77 8.25
C ILE A 11 -64.71 -36.77 6.93
N ALA A 12 -65.49 -36.65 5.86
CA ALA A 12 -65.10 -36.71 4.46
C ALA A 12 -64.28 -35.55 4.01
N GLY A 13 -63.51 -35.78 2.96
CA GLY A 13 -62.55 -34.93 2.35
C GLY A 13 -62.98 -33.56 1.86
N ALA A 14 -62.04 -32.68 1.83
CA ALA A 14 -61.97 -31.54 0.93
C ALA A 14 -60.55 -31.45 0.41
N PHE A 15 -60.32 -31.78 -0.84
CA PHE A 15 -59.09 -31.54 -1.58
C PHE A 15 -58.93 -30.03 -1.75
N GLY A 16 -58.10 -29.41 -0.91
CA GLY A 16 -57.61 -28.07 -1.10
C GLY A 16 -56.34 -28.10 -1.92
N LEU A 17 -56.42 -27.75 -3.17
CA LEU A 17 -55.31 -27.56 -4.09
C LEU A 17 -54.50 -26.32 -3.61
N ALA A 18 -53.46 -26.53 -2.81
CA ALA A 18 -52.53 -25.45 -2.41
C ALA A 18 -51.69 -25.07 -3.63
N LEU A 19 -52.00 -23.94 -4.23
CA LEU A 19 -51.20 -23.30 -5.26
C LEU A 19 -49.94 -22.79 -4.62
N MET A 20 -48.84 -23.54 -4.73
CA MET A 20 -47.49 -23.08 -4.34
C MET A 20 -47.04 -21.98 -5.29
N ILE A 21 -47.24 -20.73 -4.91
CA ILE A 21 -46.67 -19.59 -5.59
C ILE A 21 -45.18 -19.58 -5.26
N ASN A 22 -44.35 -20.10 -6.17
CA ASN A 22 -42.92 -19.94 -6.15
C ASN A 22 -42.61 -18.46 -6.42
N VAL A 23 -42.46 -17.66 -5.35
CA VAL A 23 -41.85 -16.34 -5.45
C VAL A 23 -40.34 -16.56 -5.57
N GLN A 24 -39.87 -16.83 -6.78
CA GLN A 24 -38.46 -16.64 -7.11
C GLN A 24 -38.18 -15.13 -7.04
N SER A 25 -37.65 -14.67 -5.92
CA SER A 25 -37.04 -13.35 -5.83
C SER A 25 -35.90 -13.32 -6.83
N ALA A 26 -36.12 -12.71 -7.97
CA ALA A 26 -35.08 -12.32 -8.88
C ALA A 26 -34.20 -11.30 -8.12
N VAL A 27 -33.13 -11.79 -7.50
CA VAL A 27 -32.01 -10.92 -7.11
C VAL A 27 -31.46 -10.44 -8.43
N SER A 28 -31.90 -9.25 -8.85
CA SER A 28 -31.23 -8.52 -9.92
C SER A 28 -29.80 -8.34 -9.51
N ALA A 29 -28.85 -8.95 -10.23
CA ALA A 29 -27.45 -8.64 -10.15
C ALA A 29 -27.35 -7.12 -10.36
N GLN A 30 -27.14 -6.38 -9.26
CA GLN A 30 -26.81 -4.99 -9.35
C GLN A 30 -25.50 -4.92 -10.14
N ASP A 31 -25.64 -4.35 -11.33
CA ASP A 31 -24.52 -3.96 -12.18
C ASP A 31 -23.46 -3.29 -11.28
N SER A 32 -22.34 -3.98 -11.09
CA SER A 32 -21.19 -3.42 -10.41
C SER A 32 -20.56 -2.42 -11.38
N GLY A 33 -21.28 -1.34 -11.62
CA GLY A 33 -20.77 -0.17 -12.32
C GLY A 33 -19.43 0.17 -11.67
N ALA A 34 -18.33 -0.09 -12.36
CA ALA A 34 -17.01 0.32 -11.94
C ALA A 34 -17.10 1.81 -11.62
N VAL A 35 -17.10 2.14 -10.33
CA VAL A 35 -17.11 3.54 -9.88
C VAL A 35 -15.84 4.15 -10.49
N LYS A 36 -16.05 4.99 -11.52
CA LYS A 36 -14.95 5.72 -12.14
C LYS A 36 -14.18 6.42 -11.00
N PRO A 37 -12.85 6.22 -10.89
CA PRO A 37 -12.09 6.87 -9.84
C PRO A 37 -12.40 8.36 -9.83
N LEU A 38 -12.71 8.90 -8.67
CA LEU A 38 -12.95 10.33 -8.52
C LEU A 38 -11.69 11.07 -8.96
N ALA A 39 -11.77 11.81 -10.06
CA ALA A 39 -10.66 12.62 -10.54
C ALA A 39 -10.54 13.87 -9.64
N VAL A 40 -9.89 13.71 -8.49
CA VAL A 40 -9.58 14.82 -7.59
C VAL A 40 -8.33 15.51 -8.11
N PRO A 41 -8.37 16.82 -8.40
CA PRO A 41 -7.17 17.56 -8.81
C PRO A 41 -6.09 17.49 -7.72
N VAL A 42 -4.83 17.37 -8.15
CA VAL A 42 -3.70 17.48 -7.22
C VAL A 42 -3.63 18.92 -6.72
N PRO A 43 -3.63 19.15 -5.40
CA PRO A 43 -3.50 20.50 -4.86
C PRO A 43 -2.16 21.13 -5.28
N THR A 44 -2.18 22.35 -5.76
CA THR A 44 -0.98 23.08 -6.22
C THR A 44 -0.62 24.25 -5.33
N GLU A 45 -1.61 24.87 -4.69
CA GLU A 45 -1.42 26.01 -3.82
C GLU A 45 -1.41 25.59 -2.35
N LEU A 46 -0.38 26.04 -1.63
CA LEU A 46 -0.28 25.75 -0.21
C LEU A 46 -1.38 26.51 0.57
N PRO A 47 -1.91 25.90 1.64
CA PRO A 47 -2.80 26.61 2.55
C PRO A 47 -2.15 27.89 3.09
N PRO A 48 -2.93 28.96 3.39
CA PRO A 48 -2.38 30.17 3.98
C PRO A 48 -1.89 29.95 5.42
N GLY A 49 -1.00 30.83 5.87
CA GLY A 49 -0.56 30.91 7.26
C GLY A 49 0.32 29.73 7.71
N ASP A 50 0.23 29.39 8.99
CA ASP A 50 1.10 28.38 9.60
C ASP A 50 0.83 26.96 9.10
N LEU A 51 -0.40 26.65 8.72
CA LEU A 51 -0.73 25.38 8.11
C LEU A 51 0.09 25.14 6.82
N GLY A 52 0.15 26.17 5.95
CA GLY A 52 0.95 26.07 4.71
C GLY A 52 2.44 25.86 4.98
N LYS A 53 2.97 26.44 6.04
CA LYS A 53 4.36 26.20 6.45
C LYS A 53 4.59 24.73 6.84
N VAL A 54 3.65 24.11 7.58
CA VAL A 54 3.74 22.70 7.97
C VAL A 54 3.59 21.78 6.77
N VAL A 55 2.70 22.09 5.82
CA VAL A 55 2.58 21.33 4.55
C VAL A 55 3.88 21.43 3.75
N ALA A 56 4.47 22.63 3.64
CA ALA A 56 5.73 22.84 2.95
C ALA A 56 6.88 22.06 3.62
N LEU A 57 6.96 22.08 4.95
CA LEU A 57 7.92 21.31 5.72
C LEU A 57 7.77 19.80 5.46
N GLY A 58 6.53 19.28 5.49
CA GLY A 58 6.26 17.87 5.20
C GLY A 58 6.69 17.48 3.79
N ARG A 59 6.43 18.31 2.79
CA ARG A 59 6.90 18.13 1.42
C ARG A 59 8.43 18.10 1.32
N ASP A 60 9.10 19.03 2.03
CA ASP A 60 10.56 19.07 2.05
C ASP A 60 11.16 17.82 2.69
N ILE A 61 10.64 17.40 3.84
CA ILE A 61 11.07 16.14 4.49
C ILE A 61 10.86 14.93 3.56
N VAL A 62 9.74 14.84 2.85
CA VAL A 62 9.45 13.75 1.91
C VAL A 62 10.46 13.72 0.77
N ASN A 63 10.85 14.87 0.23
CA ASN A 63 11.84 14.99 -0.83
C ASN A 63 13.27 14.71 -0.38
N ASN A 64 13.59 15.04 0.87
CA ASN A 64 14.95 15.06 1.40
C ASN A 64 15.08 14.20 2.67
N THR A 65 14.31 13.13 2.84
CA THR A 65 14.16 12.37 4.09
C THR A 65 15.49 11.97 4.72
N ASN A 66 16.48 11.57 3.92
CA ASN A 66 17.79 11.10 4.37
C ASN A 66 18.80 12.22 4.63
N THR A 67 18.51 13.45 4.23
CA THR A 67 19.43 14.60 4.40
C THR A 67 18.82 15.74 5.21
N HIS A 68 17.48 15.83 5.29
CA HIS A 68 16.79 16.89 6.00
C HIS A 68 17.16 16.89 7.51
N PRO A 69 17.49 18.03 8.13
CA PRO A 69 17.97 18.11 9.52
C PRO A 69 17.08 17.41 10.54
N LEU A 70 15.77 17.47 10.39
CA LEU A 70 14.81 16.86 11.33
C LEU A 70 14.70 15.34 11.15
N SER A 71 14.77 14.82 9.92
CA SER A 71 14.47 13.41 9.64
C SER A 71 15.70 12.51 9.49
N ARG A 72 16.85 13.04 9.08
CA ARG A 72 18.07 12.25 8.79
C ARG A 72 18.52 11.35 9.95
N GLN A 73 18.30 11.78 11.19
CA GLN A 73 18.67 11.02 12.38
C GLN A 73 17.87 9.72 12.55
N TYR A 74 16.73 9.60 11.85
CA TYR A 74 15.85 8.43 11.89
C TYR A 74 16.04 7.52 10.66
N VAL A 75 16.91 7.88 9.72
CA VAL A 75 17.15 7.13 8.48
C VAL A 75 18.44 6.34 8.59
N GLY A 76 18.40 5.04 8.31
CA GLY A 76 19.54 4.14 8.39
C GLY A 76 20.13 3.74 7.02
N ASN A 77 19.59 4.27 5.91
CA ASN A 77 20.04 3.94 4.56
C ASN A 77 20.11 5.19 3.65
N SER A 78 20.31 5.00 2.34
CA SER A 78 20.42 6.11 1.40
C SER A 78 19.10 6.51 0.74
N LEU A 79 17.97 5.87 1.11
CA LEU A 79 16.67 6.13 0.50
C LEU A 79 16.00 7.37 1.09
N LYS A 80 15.13 7.95 0.31
CA LYS A 80 14.16 8.99 0.70
C LYS A 80 12.74 8.55 0.32
N CYS A 81 11.72 9.17 0.87
CA CYS A 81 10.33 8.80 0.55
C CYS A 81 10.09 8.80 -0.96
N THR A 82 10.65 9.77 -1.67
CA THR A 82 10.55 9.90 -3.13
C THR A 82 11.34 8.85 -3.91
N SER A 83 12.15 8.01 -3.28
CA SER A 83 12.73 6.84 -3.97
C SER A 83 11.68 5.83 -4.45
N CYS A 84 10.49 5.84 -3.82
CA CYS A 84 9.37 4.97 -4.17
C CYS A 84 8.08 5.75 -4.43
N HIS A 85 7.86 6.85 -3.70
CA HIS A 85 6.69 7.74 -3.85
C HIS A 85 7.05 8.89 -4.78
N LEU A 86 7.14 8.59 -6.08
CA LEU A 86 7.68 9.52 -7.08
C LEU A 86 6.92 10.86 -7.10
N ASN A 87 7.60 11.92 -7.52
CA ASN A 87 7.08 13.28 -7.56
C ASN A 87 6.47 13.72 -6.22
N ALA A 88 7.20 13.54 -5.13
CA ALA A 88 6.71 13.83 -3.77
C ALA A 88 5.38 13.12 -3.42
N GLY A 89 5.12 11.95 -4.01
CA GLY A 89 3.91 11.18 -3.80
C GLY A 89 2.71 11.59 -4.67
N THR A 90 2.89 12.52 -5.60
CA THR A 90 1.81 12.95 -6.51
C THR A 90 1.70 12.11 -7.77
N ASN A 91 2.69 11.26 -8.08
CA ASN A 91 2.59 10.34 -9.22
C ASN A 91 1.57 9.23 -8.91
N PRO A 92 0.46 9.10 -9.68
CA PRO A 92 -0.57 8.09 -9.41
C PRO A 92 -0.07 6.65 -9.64
N ASP A 93 0.96 6.47 -10.47
CA ASP A 93 1.48 5.17 -10.87
C ASP A 93 2.65 4.67 -9.99
N ALA A 94 3.07 5.47 -8.99
CA ALA A 94 4.23 5.18 -8.17
C ALA A 94 3.95 5.34 -6.67
N LEU A 95 3.18 4.40 -6.10
CA LEU A 95 2.83 4.37 -4.68
C LEU A 95 2.31 5.73 -4.16
N SER A 96 1.31 6.27 -4.83
CA SER A 96 0.79 7.62 -4.64
C SER A 96 0.36 7.92 -3.19
N PHE A 97 0.57 9.17 -2.76
CA PHE A 97 -0.01 9.74 -1.53
C PHE A 97 -1.39 10.37 -1.76
N LEU A 98 -1.80 10.55 -3.02
CA LEU A 98 -3.10 11.16 -3.35
C LEU A 98 -4.24 10.36 -2.74
N GLY A 99 -5.00 11.00 -1.86
CA GLY A 99 -6.10 10.37 -1.15
C GLY A 99 -5.70 9.35 -0.07
N ALA A 100 -4.40 9.19 0.21
CA ALA A 100 -3.96 8.18 1.17
C ALA A 100 -4.47 8.43 2.59
N ALA A 101 -4.63 9.69 3.01
CA ALA A 101 -5.16 10.02 4.33
C ALA A 101 -6.63 9.63 4.50
N SER A 102 -7.41 9.54 3.42
CA SER A 102 -8.86 9.33 3.47
C SER A 102 -9.29 7.97 4.05
N ILE A 103 -8.37 7.01 4.19
CA ILE A 103 -8.66 5.67 4.70
C ILE A 103 -8.20 5.46 6.14
N TYR A 104 -7.53 6.42 6.76
CA TYR A 104 -7.05 6.30 8.14
C TYR A 104 -8.02 6.94 9.15
N PRO A 105 -8.07 6.36 10.39
CA PRO A 105 -7.38 5.16 10.85
C PRO A 105 -7.93 3.89 10.19
N THR A 106 -7.05 2.87 10.00
CA THR A 106 -7.43 1.61 9.35
C THR A 106 -6.73 0.40 10.00
N PHE A 107 -7.38 -0.77 9.94
CA PHE A 107 -6.74 -2.01 10.37
C PHE A 107 -5.65 -2.43 9.38
N THR A 108 -4.49 -2.83 9.89
CA THR A 108 -3.41 -3.38 9.09
C THR A 108 -3.11 -4.83 9.49
N PRO A 109 -3.22 -5.79 8.55
CA PRO A 109 -2.90 -7.20 8.84
C PRO A 109 -1.45 -7.43 9.26
N ARG A 110 -0.52 -6.58 8.79
CA ARG A 110 0.90 -6.68 9.13
C ARG A 110 1.19 -6.36 10.59
N GLU A 111 0.60 -5.28 11.10
CA GLU A 111 0.73 -4.85 12.48
C GLU A 111 -0.31 -5.49 13.40
N LYS A 112 -1.32 -6.19 12.85
CA LYS A 112 -2.44 -6.83 13.56
C LYS A 112 -3.23 -5.87 14.47
N GLN A 113 -3.29 -4.59 14.09
CA GLN A 113 -3.97 -3.53 14.84
C GLN A 113 -4.47 -2.43 13.93
N THR A 114 -5.35 -1.57 14.46
CA THR A 114 -5.73 -0.31 13.81
C THR A 114 -4.64 0.72 14.04
N ILE A 115 -4.21 1.38 12.96
CA ILE A 115 -3.16 2.38 12.97
C ILE A 115 -3.64 3.70 12.37
N THR A 116 -3.01 4.78 12.77
CA THR A 116 -3.19 6.11 12.18
C THR A 116 -2.35 6.30 10.92
N LEU A 117 -2.60 7.39 10.17
CA LEU A 117 -1.72 7.81 9.07
C LEU A 117 -0.29 8.07 9.58
N GLU A 118 -0.18 8.69 10.76
CA GLU A 118 1.11 8.95 11.40
C GLU A 118 1.88 7.65 11.66
N ASP A 119 1.25 6.66 12.31
CA ASP A 119 1.87 5.34 12.50
C ASP A 119 2.31 4.70 11.19
N ARG A 120 1.49 4.84 10.14
CA ARG A 120 1.82 4.27 8.83
C ARG A 120 3.09 4.89 8.24
N THR A 121 3.25 6.19 8.36
CA THR A 121 4.43 6.89 7.86
C THR A 121 5.66 6.57 8.70
N LEU A 122 5.53 6.54 10.02
CA LEU A 122 6.62 6.19 10.94
C LEU A 122 7.12 4.75 10.76
N ASN A 123 6.23 3.82 10.43
CA ASN A 123 6.62 2.44 10.10
C ASN A 123 7.51 2.35 8.85
N CYS A 124 7.48 3.35 7.96
CA CYS A 124 8.38 3.40 6.82
C CYS A 124 9.83 3.72 7.22
N PHE A 125 10.04 4.54 8.26
CA PHE A 125 11.39 4.80 8.78
C PHE A 125 12.06 3.51 9.25
N MET A 126 11.33 2.64 9.94
CA MET A 126 11.86 1.36 10.42
C MET A 126 12.18 0.38 9.30
N ARG A 127 11.34 0.33 8.25
CA ARG A 127 11.35 -0.72 7.23
C ARG A 127 11.99 -0.26 5.91
N SER A 128 11.42 0.76 5.29
CA SER A 128 11.92 1.27 4.01
C SER A 128 13.20 2.05 4.18
N MET A 129 13.31 2.86 5.25
CA MET A 129 14.50 3.66 5.54
C MET A 129 15.51 2.90 6.40
N ASN A 130 15.24 1.64 6.80
CA ASN A 130 16.12 0.79 7.63
C ASN A 130 16.68 1.52 8.87
N GLY A 131 15.90 2.44 9.43
CA GLY A 131 16.31 3.34 10.50
C GLY A 131 15.48 3.15 11.77
N VAL A 132 15.39 4.19 12.58
CA VAL A 132 14.70 4.18 13.87
C VAL A 132 13.38 4.94 13.74
N ARG A 133 12.34 4.42 14.41
CA ARG A 133 11.03 5.06 14.41
C ARG A 133 11.07 6.44 15.08
N PRO A 134 10.70 7.53 14.39
CA PRO A 134 10.48 8.82 15.05
C PRO A 134 9.33 8.69 16.07
N PRO A 135 9.34 9.51 17.14
CA PRO A 135 8.21 9.56 18.08
C PRO A 135 6.93 10.04 17.39
N ASN A 136 5.78 9.46 17.78
CA ASN A 136 4.48 10.02 17.41
C ASN A 136 4.36 11.44 17.99
N GLY A 137 3.70 12.35 17.26
CA GLY A 137 3.59 13.75 17.65
C GLY A 137 4.88 14.56 17.48
N SER A 138 5.94 13.97 16.95
CA SER A 138 7.16 14.73 16.60
C SER A 138 6.92 15.65 15.40
N GLU A 139 7.71 16.69 15.27
CA GLU A 139 7.64 17.63 14.15
C GLU A 139 7.72 16.91 12.79
N VAL A 140 8.59 15.88 12.70
CA VAL A 140 8.72 15.03 11.50
C VAL A 140 7.41 14.30 11.20
N SER A 141 6.80 13.65 12.20
CA SER A 141 5.61 12.85 11.97
C SER A 141 4.40 13.71 11.64
N ILE A 142 4.22 14.84 12.37
CA ILE A 142 3.15 15.80 12.12
C ILE A 142 3.29 16.41 10.73
N ALA A 143 4.49 16.87 10.33
CA ALA A 143 4.70 17.51 9.05
C ALA A 143 4.41 16.55 7.88
N ILE A 144 4.90 15.32 7.92
CA ILE A 144 4.63 14.32 6.86
C ILE A 144 3.14 13.98 6.80
N ALA A 145 2.50 13.75 7.96
CA ALA A 145 1.07 13.44 8.01
C ALA A 145 0.23 14.60 7.48
N THR A 146 0.57 15.84 7.83
CA THR A 146 -0.11 17.06 7.34
C THR A 146 0.03 17.19 5.82
N TYR A 147 1.23 16.96 5.27
CA TYR A 147 1.46 16.98 3.83
C TYR A 147 0.60 15.95 3.10
N ILE A 148 0.57 14.69 3.58
CA ILE A 148 -0.24 13.63 2.97
C ILE A 148 -1.74 13.92 3.12
N THR A 149 -2.16 14.53 4.22
CA THR A 149 -3.55 14.96 4.44
C THR A 149 -3.95 16.04 3.43
N TRP A 150 -3.08 17.02 3.21
CA TRP A 150 -3.30 18.06 2.19
C TRP A 150 -3.40 17.46 0.78
N LEU A 151 -2.56 16.48 0.43
CA LEU A 151 -2.68 15.74 -0.85
C LEU A 151 -3.95 14.87 -0.93
N SER A 152 -4.68 14.75 0.15
CA SER A 152 -5.91 13.97 0.23
C SER A 152 -7.17 14.85 0.25
N GLU A 153 -7.04 16.16 0.10
CA GLU A 153 -8.19 17.06 -0.01
C GLU A 153 -9.11 16.67 -1.17
N GLY A 154 -10.42 16.73 -0.94
CA GLY A 154 -11.43 16.34 -1.92
C GLY A 154 -11.68 14.82 -2.04
N TYR A 155 -10.86 13.98 -1.44
CA TYR A 155 -11.15 12.54 -1.36
C TYR A 155 -12.08 12.23 -0.20
N PRO A 156 -13.19 11.49 -0.42
CA PRO A 156 -14.11 11.15 0.65
C PRO A 156 -13.44 10.19 1.66
N VAL A 157 -13.63 10.48 2.95
CA VAL A 157 -13.19 9.58 4.01
C VAL A 157 -13.95 8.26 3.91
N LYS A 158 -13.23 7.14 3.83
CA LYS A 158 -13.81 5.81 3.69
C LYS A 158 -12.92 4.77 4.37
N MET A 159 -13.48 4.03 5.31
CA MET A 159 -12.76 2.91 5.91
C MET A 159 -12.50 1.81 4.89
N SER A 160 -11.26 1.35 4.79
CA SER A 160 -10.91 0.17 3.99
C SER A 160 -11.08 -1.10 4.83
N LEU A 161 -11.91 -2.04 4.36
CA LEU A 161 -12.14 -3.33 5.02
C LEU A 161 -11.07 -4.38 4.67
N LYS A 162 -10.22 -4.10 3.68
CA LYS A 162 -9.20 -5.04 3.18
C LYS A 162 -7.77 -4.67 3.59
N GLY A 163 -7.61 -3.62 4.37
CA GLY A 163 -6.30 -3.10 4.76
C GLY A 163 -6.05 -1.67 4.24
N PRO A 164 -4.83 -1.15 4.35
CA PRO A 164 -4.53 0.25 4.06
C PRO A 164 -4.43 0.52 2.54
N PHE A 165 -5.53 0.30 1.82
CA PHE A 165 -5.65 0.56 0.39
C PHE A 165 -6.47 1.83 0.15
N GLY A 166 -5.78 2.90 -0.19
CA GLY A 166 -6.38 4.19 -0.56
C GLY A 166 -6.94 4.19 -1.99
N PRO A 167 -7.62 5.28 -2.38
CA PRO A 167 -8.28 5.37 -3.68
C PRO A 167 -7.34 5.24 -4.88
N ASN A 168 -6.07 5.62 -4.71
CA ASN A 168 -5.03 5.51 -5.73
C ASN A 168 -4.04 4.36 -5.44
N SER A 169 -4.45 3.37 -4.65
CA SER A 169 -3.66 2.16 -4.46
C SER A 169 -3.65 1.32 -5.73
N GLN A 170 -2.47 0.93 -6.17
CA GLN A 170 -2.31 0.07 -7.34
C GLN A 170 -2.87 -1.31 -7.08
N ALA A 171 -3.62 -1.84 -8.04
CA ALA A 171 -4.07 -3.22 -8.00
C ALA A 171 -2.86 -4.16 -8.14
N SER A 172 -2.80 -5.18 -7.29
CA SER A 172 -1.77 -6.20 -7.39
C SER A 172 -1.85 -6.94 -8.72
N LEU A 173 -0.71 -7.27 -9.32
CA LEU A 173 -0.69 -8.07 -10.53
C LEU A 173 -1.39 -9.41 -10.32
N LYS A 174 -2.12 -9.86 -11.34
CA LYS A 174 -2.82 -11.16 -11.33
C LYS A 174 -1.95 -12.22 -11.98
N ILE A 175 -0.81 -12.50 -11.36
CA ILE A 175 0.17 -13.49 -11.81
C ILE A 175 0.56 -14.39 -10.62
N ASP A 176 0.82 -15.65 -10.89
CA ASP A 176 1.31 -16.58 -9.86
C ASP A 176 2.73 -16.18 -9.44
N PRO A 177 2.98 -15.81 -8.16
CA PRO A 177 4.31 -15.49 -7.69
C PRO A 177 5.32 -16.63 -7.81
N ALA A 178 4.85 -17.89 -7.82
CA ALA A 178 5.70 -19.07 -8.00
C ALA A 178 6.25 -19.23 -9.43
N SER A 179 5.66 -18.53 -10.40
CA SER A 179 6.14 -18.52 -11.77
C SER A 179 7.38 -17.67 -12.01
N ALA A 180 7.92 -17.01 -10.98
CA ALA A 180 9.07 -16.11 -11.09
C ALA A 180 10.34 -16.86 -11.56
N ASP A 181 11.02 -16.28 -12.56
CA ASP A 181 12.32 -16.73 -13.05
C ASP A 181 13.41 -15.71 -12.69
N THR A 182 14.17 -16.01 -11.65
CA THR A 182 15.24 -15.15 -11.15
C THR A 182 16.40 -15.00 -12.15
N ALA A 183 16.67 -16.01 -12.97
CA ALA A 183 17.75 -15.98 -13.97
C ALA A 183 17.36 -15.03 -15.12
N HIS A 184 16.12 -15.14 -15.61
CA HIS A 184 15.57 -14.19 -16.57
C HIS A 184 15.54 -12.78 -16.01
N GLY A 185 15.08 -12.60 -14.76
CA GLY A 185 15.09 -11.33 -14.07
C GLY A 185 16.47 -10.68 -13.97
N LYS A 186 17.54 -11.46 -13.75
CA LYS A 186 18.92 -10.99 -13.79
C LYS A 186 19.30 -10.41 -15.16
N THR A 187 18.93 -11.10 -16.23
CA THR A 187 19.20 -10.66 -17.61
C THR A 187 18.48 -9.35 -17.91
N LEU A 188 17.20 -9.26 -17.53
CA LEU A 188 16.40 -8.05 -17.72
C LEU A 188 16.92 -6.88 -16.87
N PHE A 189 17.32 -7.13 -15.62
CA PHE A 189 17.92 -6.11 -14.78
C PHE A 189 19.19 -5.54 -15.39
N ALA A 190 20.06 -6.40 -15.90
CA ALA A 190 21.31 -5.99 -16.53
C ALA A 190 21.08 -5.09 -17.76
N SER A 191 20.04 -5.35 -18.56
CA SER A 191 19.75 -4.61 -19.79
C SER A 191 18.91 -3.34 -19.57
N ALA A 192 17.96 -3.36 -18.62
CA ALA A 192 16.96 -2.29 -18.49
C ALA A 192 17.10 -1.45 -17.20
N CYS A 193 17.81 -1.92 -16.19
CA CYS A 193 17.83 -1.29 -14.86
C CYS A 193 19.21 -0.85 -14.40
N SER A 194 20.27 -1.59 -14.81
CA SER A 194 21.63 -1.40 -14.28
C SER A 194 22.25 -0.05 -14.63
N SER A 195 21.84 0.59 -15.72
CA SER A 195 22.33 1.92 -16.10
C SER A 195 22.04 2.99 -15.05
N CYS A 196 20.90 2.87 -14.35
CA CYS A 196 20.50 3.78 -13.28
C CYS A 196 20.80 3.20 -11.88
N HIS A 197 20.52 1.92 -11.67
CA HIS A 197 20.63 1.32 -10.34
C HIS A 197 21.99 0.66 -10.06
N GLY A 198 22.93 0.68 -11.01
CA GLY A 198 24.19 -0.01 -10.92
C GLY A 198 24.06 -1.51 -11.18
N SER A 199 25.10 -2.16 -11.72
CA SER A 199 25.13 -3.62 -11.88
C SER A 199 25.17 -4.37 -10.55
N ASP A 200 25.62 -3.69 -9.51
CA ASP A 200 25.67 -4.10 -8.10
C ASP A 200 24.47 -3.63 -7.28
N GLY A 201 23.50 -2.95 -7.91
CA GLY A 201 22.30 -2.41 -7.26
C GLY A 201 22.52 -1.29 -6.25
N ALA A 202 23.73 -0.69 -6.24
CA ALA A 202 24.10 0.37 -5.30
C ALA A 202 23.55 1.75 -5.66
N GLY A 203 22.93 1.90 -6.84
CA GLY A 203 22.50 3.18 -7.40
C GLY A 203 23.63 3.92 -8.10
N VAL A 204 23.30 4.82 -9.04
CA VAL A 204 24.26 5.67 -9.76
C VAL A 204 23.79 7.12 -9.66
N GLY A 205 24.64 8.03 -9.15
CA GLY A 205 24.27 9.42 -8.95
C GLY A 205 23.05 9.55 -8.01
N ASP A 206 21.98 10.16 -8.48
CA ASP A 206 20.75 10.37 -7.70
C ASP A 206 19.78 9.16 -7.74
N PHE A 207 20.08 8.15 -8.54
CA PHE A 207 19.25 6.95 -8.60
C PHE A 207 19.47 6.08 -7.36
N PRO A 208 18.38 5.59 -6.73
CA PRO A 208 18.47 4.92 -5.45
C PRO A 208 19.06 3.51 -5.55
N PRO A 209 19.72 3.03 -4.47
CA PRO A 209 20.08 1.63 -4.33
C PRO A 209 18.82 0.74 -4.23
N VAL A 210 18.88 -0.46 -4.81
CA VAL A 210 17.74 -1.40 -4.85
C VAL A 210 17.96 -2.66 -4.01
N TRP A 211 19.19 -2.90 -3.55
CA TRP A 211 19.55 -3.92 -2.56
C TRP A 211 20.76 -3.50 -1.72
N GLY A 212 21.21 -4.37 -0.83
CA GLY A 212 22.29 -4.08 0.12
C GLY A 212 21.83 -3.24 1.31
N SER A 213 22.78 -2.91 2.21
CA SER A 213 22.51 -2.17 3.46
C SER A 213 22.07 -0.72 3.22
N LYS A 214 22.36 -0.16 2.05
CA LYS A 214 21.92 1.21 1.69
C LYS A 214 20.50 1.27 1.11
N SER A 215 19.82 0.11 0.97
CA SER A 215 18.45 -0.01 0.48
C SER A 215 17.49 -0.42 1.61
N TYR A 216 16.23 -0.71 1.26
CA TYR A 216 15.23 -1.14 2.23
C TYR A 216 15.53 -2.52 2.83
N ASN A 217 15.12 -2.76 4.07
CA ASN A 217 15.30 -4.05 4.74
C ASN A 217 14.18 -5.05 4.42
N SER A 218 14.32 -6.28 4.93
CA SER A 218 13.37 -7.37 4.65
C SER A 218 11.93 -7.13 5.16
N GLY A 219 11.72 -6.16 6.04
CA GLY A 219 10.41 -5.77 6.56
C GLY A 219 9.65 -4.79 5.66
N ALA A 220 10.28 -4.24 4.62
CA ALA A 220 9.65 -3.31 3.70
C ALA A 220 8.57 -3.97 2.85
N GLY A 221 7.59 -3.18 2.40
CA GLY A 221 6.54 -3.68 1.50
C GLY A 221 7.11 -4.22 0.19
N LEU A 222 8.09 -3.52 -0.39
CA LEU A 222 8.75 -3.92 -1.65
C LEU A 222 9.68 -5.13 -1.51
N ALA A 223 9.97 -5.62 -0.30
CA ALA A 223 10.63 -6.90 -0.12
C ALA A 223 9.73 -8.12 -0.47
N GLN A 224 8.47 -7.88 -0.82
CA GLN A 224 7.55 -8.91 -1.34
C GLN A 224 7.52 -8.83 -2.87
N ASN A 225 7.86 -9.93 -3.55
CA ASN A 225 8.01 -9.96 -5.01
C ASN A 225 6.80 -9.39 -5.77
N LEU A 226 5.58 -9.78 -5.38
CA LEU A 226 4.39 -9.29 -6.07
C LEU A 226 4.16 -7.78 -5.90
N LYS A 227 4.51 -7.22 -4.74
CA LYS A 227 4.41 -5.77 -4.51
C LYS A 227 5.49 -5.00 -5.28
N LEU A 228 6.71 -5.53 -5.30
CA LEU A 228 7.77 -4.94 -6.11
C LEU A 228 7.43 -5.04 -7.60
N ALA A 229 6.97 -6.20 -8.08
CA ALA A 229 6.55 -6.38 -9.46
C ALA A 229 5.45 -5.39 -9.87
N THR A 230 4.43 -5.18 -9.00
CA THR A 230 3.38 -4.20 -9.24
C THR A 230 3.96 -2.78 -9.38
N PHE A 231 4.89 -2.40 -8.50
CA PHE A 231 5.57 -1.10 -8.60
C PHE A 231 6.40 -0.99 -9.90
N LEU A 232 7.18 -2.01 -10.23
CA LEU A 232 8.00 -2.02 -11.44
C LEU A 232 7.16 -1.90 -12.71
N LYS A 233 6.06 -2.66 -12.80
CA LYS A 233 5.12 -2.64 -13.93
C LYS A 233 4.56 -1.24 -14.22
N ASN A 234 4.25 -0.49 -13.15
CA ASN A 234 3.57 0.80 -13.28
C ASN A 234 4.51 2.00 -13.33
N ALA A 235 5.74 1.88 -12.77
CA ALA A 235 6.61 3.03 -12.55
C ALA A 235 8.02 2.89 -13.16
N MET A 236 8.41 1.70 -13.64
CA MET A 236 9.76 1.44 -14.14
C MET A 236 9.78 0.77 -15.52
N PRO A 237 10.80 1.05 -16.36
CA PRO A 237 11.83 2.08 -16.19
C PRO A 237 11.25 3.49 -16.06
N LEU A 238 11.92 4.34 -15.28
CA LEU A 238 11.44 5.69 -15.01
C LEU A 238 11.25 6.48 -16.31
N GLY A 239 10.04 7.04 -16.50
CA GLY A 239 9.66 7.79 -17.69
C GLY A 239 9.17 6.94 -18.88
N ASN A 240 9.35 5.62 -18.85
CA ASN A 240 8.86 4.70 -19.89
C ASN A 240 8.53 3.31 -19.32
N PRO A 241 7.52 3.19 -18.44
CA PRO A 241 7.11 1.90 -17.86
C PRO A 241 6.49 1.01 -18.95
N ASN A 242 7.23 0.00 -19.40
CA ASN A 242 6.84 -0.87 -20.51
C ASN A 242 7.02 -2.37 -20.23
N LEU A 243 7.28 -2.75 -18.96
CA LEU A 243 7.48 -4.14 -18.59
C LEU A 243 6.20 -4.96 -18.76
N SER A 244 6.32 -6.22 -19.19
CA SER A 244 5.23 -7.19 -19.03
C SER A 244 5.03 -7.55 -17.56
N ASP A 245 3.88 -8.15 -17.19
CA ASP A 245 3.66 -8.62 -15.82
C ASP A 245 4.70 -9.67 -15.41
N LYS A 246 5.08 -10.53 -16.37
CA LYS A 246 6.10 -11.58 -16.16
C LYS A 246 7.48 -10.98 -15.96
N ASP A 247 7.89 -10.04 -16.81
CA ASP A 247 9.21 -9.39 -16.70
C ASP A 247 9.32 -8.63 -15.37
N ALA A 248 8.27 -7.91 -14.99
CA ALA A 248 8.22 -7.20 -13.71
C ALA A 248 8.35 -8.17 -12.52
N LEU A 249 7.69 -9.35 -12.58
CA LEU A 249 7.80 -10.38 -11.54
C LEU A 249 9.20 -10.99 -11.49
N ASP A 250 9.81 -11.29 -12.63
CA ASP A 250 11.14 -11.88 -12.72
C ASP A 250 12.22 -10.93 -12.20
N ILE A 251 12.15 -9.65 -12.60
CA ILE A 251 13.03 -8.59 -12.07
C ILE A 251 12.84 -8.45 -10.55
N ALA A 252 11.59 -8.43 -10.08
CA ALA A 252 11.31 -8.32 -8.64
C ALA A 252 11.90 -9.51 -7.85
N ALA A 253 11.79 -10.72 -8.38
CA ALA A 253 12.37 -11.92 -7.77
C ALA A 253 13.91 -11.84 -7.73
N PHE A 254 14.54 -11.40 -8.82
CA PHE A 254 16.00 -11.18 -8.86
C PHE A 254 16.44 -10.12 -7.83
N VAL A 255 15.80 -8.96 -7.80
CA VAL A 255 16.14 -7.86 -6.87
C VAL A 255 15.96 -8.28 -5.41
N ASN A 256 14.88 -9.00 -5.10
CA ASN A 256 14.60 -9.43 -3.73
C ASN A 256 15.43 -10.66 -3.29
N ALA A 257 16.02 -11.39 -4.22
CA ALA A 257 16.97 -12.45 -3.91
C ALA A 257 18.38 -11.91 -3.52
N GLN A 258 18.66 -10.63 -3.78
CA GLN A 258 19.93 -10.02 -3.41
C GLN A 258 20.03 -9.78 -1.90
N PRO A 259 21.26 -9.70 -1.35
CA PRO A 259 21.47 -9.45 0.07
C PRO A 259 20.82 -8.15 0.53
N ARG A 260 20.18 -8.17 1.69
CA ARG A 260 19.61 -7.01 2.38
C ARG A 260 19.55 -7.24 3.88
N ASP A 261 19.48 -6.16 4.64
CA ASP A 261 19.40 -6.24 6.10
C ASP A 261 18.07 -6.89 6.52
N LYS A 262 18.15 -7.71 7.58
CA LYS A 262 16.96 -8.31 8.19
C LYS A 262 16.26 -7.27 9.05
N PHE A 263 14.94 -7.27 8.99
CA PHE A 263 14.12 -6.44 9.88
C PHE A 263 13.93 -7.15 11.22
N VAL A 264 14.40 -6.53 12.29
CA VAL A 264 14.16 -6.94 13.69
C VAL A 264 13.52 -5.76 14.40
N LEU A 265 12.25 -5.90 14.82
CA LEU A 265 11.44 -4.78 15.31
C LEU A 265 12.12 -4.00 16.44
N ASP A 266 12.67 -4.70 17.44
CA ASP A 266 13.27 -4.09 18.62
C ASP A 266 14.49 -3.21 18.33
N GLU A 267 15.20 -3.48 17.23
CA GLU A 267 16.34 -2.67 16.77
C GLU A 267 15.91 -1.33 16.15
N HIS A 268 14.65 -1.25 15.72
CA HIS A 268 14.09 -0.09 15.03
C HIS A 268 13.11 0.73 15.90
N LEU A 269 12.73 0.21 17.07
CA LEU A 269 11.97 0.99 18.03
C LEU A 269 12.91 2.01 18.68
N GLY A 270 12.56 3.30 18.57
CA GLY A 270 13.27 4.34 19.31
C GLY A 270 13.29 4.02 20.80
N LYS A 271 14.37 4.35 21.50
CA LYS A 271 14.38 4.26 22.97
C LYS A 271 13.23 5.10 23.49
N SER A 272 12.28 4.47 24.17
CA SER A 272 11.29 5.21 24.98
C SER A 272 12.08 6.08 25.96
N LYS A 273 11.91 7.39 25.86
CA LYS A 273 12.40 8.33 26.87
C LYS A 273 11.62 8.16 28.14
#